data_fa00174b54a6c7d6b6a8a0811b59d4df
#
_entry.id   fa00174b54a6c7d6b6a8a0811b59d4df
#
_cell.length_a   1.000
_cell.length_b   1.000
_cell.length_c   1.000
_cell.angle_alpha   90.00
_cell.angle_beta   90.00
_cell.angle_gamma   90.00
#
_symmetry.space_group_name_H-M   'P 1'
#
loop_
_entity.id
_entity.type
_entity.pdbx_description
1 polymer ?
#
loop_
_entity_poly.entity_id
_entity_poly.type
_entity_poly.pdbx_seq_one_letter_code
_entity_poly.pdbx_strand_id
1 'polypeptide(L)' 'SLFQLASLDDISKSKIIQFRALRRGMKITDDLAQFIIARSPREMNSLMNCLDILEKFSLQEKRKLSKPLIKSALGWE' A
#
# COMPACT_ATOMS: atom_id res chain seq x y z
N SER A 1 -16.53 4.68 16.91
CA SER A 1 -16.55 4.94 16.44
C SER A 1 -16.87 5.11 15.68
N LEU A 2 -17.10 5.24 15.85
CA LEU A 2 -17.60 5.52 15.24
C LEU A 2 -17.31 5.77 14.30
N PHE A 3 -16.91 5.57 14.25
CA PHE A 3 -16.76 5.94 13.40
C PHE A 3 -15.96 5.49 12.55
N GLN A 4 -15.66 5.41 11.82
CA GLN A 4 -15.03 5.18 10.56
C GLN A 4 -13.61 5.58 10.55
N LEU A 5 -13.07 5.89 11.65
CA LEU A 5 -11.67 6.26 11.80
C LEU A 5 -10.81 5.02 11.77
N ALA A 6 -9.64 5.13 11.11
CA ALA A 6 -8.68 4.06 11.14
C ALA A 6 -8.20 3.84 12.57
N SER A 7 -7.93 2.60 12.93
CA SER A 7 -7.39 2.30 14.26
C SER A 7 -5.97 2.86 14.36
N LEU A 8 -5.48 2.98 15.58
CA LEU A 8 -4.09 3.41 15.80
C LEU A 8 -3.12 2.46 15.12
N ASP A 9 -3.45 1.17 15.14
CA ASP A 9 -2.61 0.18 14.47
C ASP A 9 -2.57 0.42 12.97
N ASP A 10 -3.72 0.74 12.38
CA ASP A 10 -3.79 1.01 10.95
C ASP A 10 -3.04 2.28 10.59
N ILE A 11 -3.11 3.29 11.44
CA ILE A 11 -2.39 4.53 11.22
C ILE A 11 -0.89 4.28 11.25
N SER A 12 -0.43 3.50 12.23
CA SER A 12 0.97 3.15 12.33
C SER A 12 1.44 2.35 11.13
N LYS A 13 0.65 1.37 10.71
CA LYS A 13 0.99 0.56 9.55
C LYS A 13 1.04 1.38 8.28
N SER A 14 0.12 2.33 8.15
CA SER A 14 0.10 3.22 6.99
C SER A 14 1.40 4.02 6.90
N LYS A 15 1.85 4.55 8.02
CA LYS A 15 3.09 5.32 8.05
C LYS A 15 4.30 4.45 7.71
N ILE A 16 4.33 3.24 8.22
CA ILE A 16 5.43 2.31 7.93
C ILE A 16 5.44 1.99 6.44
N ILE A 17 4.27 1.70 5.88
CA ILE A 17 4.16 1.39 4.45
C ILE A 17 4.65 2.55 3.61
N GLN A 18 4.25 3.77 3.96
CA GLN A 18 4.66 4.95 3.21
C GLN A 18 6.17 5.15 3.30
N PHE A 19 6.73 4.98 4.47
CA PHE A 19 8.16 5.12 4.65
C PHE A 19 8.93 4.07 3.84
N ARG A 20 8.49 2.82 3.92
CA ARG A 20 9.15 1.74 3.19
C ARG A 20 9.00 1.90 1.70
N ALA A 21 7.86 2.41 1.25
CA ALA A 21 7.65 2.67 -0.17
C ALA A 21 8.62 3.73 -0.67
N LEU A 22 8.84 4.78 0.11
CA LEU A 22 9.79 5.82 -0.26
C LEU A 22 11.19 5.26 -0.42
N ARG A 23 11.57 4.34 0.45
CA ARG A 23 12.89 3.73 0.34
C ARG A 23 13.05 2.88 -0.91
N ARG A 24 11.93 2.49 -1.51
CA ARG A 24 11.94 1.73 -2.76
C ARG A 24 11.73 2.64 -3.97
N GLY A 25 11.71 3.96 -3.76
CA GLY A 25 11.49 4.90 -4.84
C GLY A 25 10.04 5.08 -5.22
N MET A 26 9.13 4.64 -4.37
CA MET A 26 7.71 4.79 -4.64
C MET A 26 7.10 5.79 -3.68
N LYS A 27 6.14 6.56 -4.16
CA LYS A 27 5.40 7.48 -3.30
C LYS A 27 3.98 6.97 -3.16
N ILE A 28 3.60 6.62 -1.96
CA ILE A 28 2.27 6.14 -1.64
C ILE A 28 1.62 7.14 -0.70
N THR A 29 0.42 7.60 -1.07
CA THR A 29 -0.33 8.53 -0.23
C THR A 29 -1.02 7.78 0.90
N ASP A 30 -1.55 8.52 1.87
CA ASP A 30 -2.34 7.92 2.94
C ASP A 30 -3.48 7.08 2.39
N ASP A 31 -4.19 7.61 1.39
CA ASP A 31 -5.31 6.90 0.79
C ASP A 31 -4.89 5.55 0.21
N LEU A 32 -3.77 5.56 -0.51
CA LEU A 32 -3.30 4.32 -1.12
C LEU A 32 -2.81 3.34 -0.07
N ALA A 33 -2.15 3.84 0.97
CA ALA A 33 -1.70 2.96 2.06
C ALA A 33 -2.90 2.31 2.75
N GLN A 34 -3.93 3.09 3.06
CA GLN A 34 -5.14 2.54 3.68
C GLN A 34 -5.85 1.56 2.77
N PHE A 35 -5.85 1.83 1.47
CA PHE A 35 -6.43 0.92 0.49
C PHE A 35 -5.74 -0.44 0.53
N ILE A 36 -4.41 -0.42 0.57
CA ILE A 36 -3.63 -1.66 0.64
C ILE A 36 -3.91 -2.40 1.94
N ILE A 37 -3.91 -1.69 3.06
CA ILE A 37 -4.14 -2.29 4.37
C ILE A 37 -5.52 -2.93 4.44
N ALA A 38 -6.52 -2.27 3.86
CA ALA A 38 -7.89 -2.77 3.93
C ALA A 38 -8.09 -4.04 3.14
N ARG A 39 -7.30 -4.26 2.10
CA ARG A 39 -7.52 -5.38 1.18
C ARG A 39 -6.54 -6.52 1.34
N SER A 40 -5.44 -6.32 2.04
CA SER A 40 -4.45 -7.38 2.23
C SER A 40 -4.50 -7.89 3.66
N PRO A 41 -3.89 -9.06 3.92
CA PRO A 41 -3.73 -9.49 5.31
C PRO A 41 -2.96 -8.42 6.07
N ARG A 42 -3.35 -8.21 7.32
CA ARG A 42 -2.81 -7.11 8.10
C ARG A 42 -1.45 -7.39 8.70
N GLU A 43 -0.86 -8.51 8.34
CA GLU A 43 0.48 -8.84 8.82
C GLU A 43 1.50 -8.02 8.05
N MET A 44 2.51 -7.58 8.77
CA MET A 44 3.53 -6.72 8.15
C MET A 44 4.26 -7.43 7.02
N ASN A 45 4.52 -8.73 7.16
CA ASN A 45 5.16 -9.48 6.08
C ASN A 45 4.35 -9.45 4.79
N SER A 46 3.03 -9.59 4.91
CA SER A 46 2.16 -9.53 3.74
C SER A 46 2.17 -8.15 3.11
N LEU A 47 2.18 -7.12 3.94
CA LEU A 47 2.22 -5.75 3.44
C LEU A 47 3.53 -5.45 2.74
N MET A 48 4.64 -5.98 3.26
CA MET A 48 5.94 -5.81 2.62
C MET A 48 5.99 -6.55 1.29
N ASN A 49 5.37 -7.72 1.20
CA ASN A 49 5.26 -8.44 -0.06
C ASN A 49 4.49 -7.62 -1.10
N CYS A 50 3.43 -6.97 -0.69
CA CYS A 50 2.68 -6.08 -1.58
C CYS A 50 3.59 -4.99 -2.13
N LEU A 51 4.40 -4.39 -1.26
CA LEU A 51 5.32 -3.33 -1.70
C LEU A 51 6.35 -3.87 -2.69
N ASP A 52 6.85 -5.07 -2.46
CA ASP A 52 7.81 -5.68 -3.39
C ASP A 52 7.20 -5.85 -4.77
N ILE A 53 5.98 -6.35 -4.82
CA ILE A 53 5.27 -6.54 -6.09
C ILE A 53 5.01 -5.20 -6.76
N LEU A 54 4.58 -4.21 -5.98
CA LEU A 54 4.29 -2.89 -6.52
C LEU A 54 5.54 -2.22 -7.04
N GLU A 55 6.67 -2.42 -6.37
CA GLU A 55 7.93 -1.84 -6.83
C GLU A 55 8.28 -2.35 -8.22
N LYS A 56 8.23 -3.66 -8.41
CA LYS A 56 8.54 -4.26 -9.70
C LYS A 56 7.58 -3.79 -10.78
N PHE A 57 6.30 -3.75 -10.45
CA PHE A 57 5.28 -3.35 -11.40
C PHE A 57 5.43 -1.89 -11.78
N SER A 58 5.72 -1.05 -10.80
CA SER A 58 5.89 0.38 -11.00
C SER A 58 7.08 0.67 -11.91
N LEU A 59 8.17 -0.08 -11.74
CA LEU A 59 9.35 0.08 -12.58
C LEU A 59 9.03 -0.27 -14.04
N GLN A 60 8.24 -1.31 -14.25
CA GLN A 60 7.85 -1.72 -15.60
C GLN A 60 6.93 -0.72 -16.26
N GLU A 61 5.93 -0.27 -15.52
CA GLU A 61 4.91 0.62 -16.08
C GLU A 61 5.35 2.07 -16.15
N LYS A 62 6.28 2.46 -15.30
CA LYS A 62 6.78 3.84 -15.24
C LYS A 62 5.67 4.85 -15.04
N ARG A 63 4.70 4.50 -14.21
CA ARG A 63 3.55 5.35 -13.92
C ARG A 63 3.41 5.54 -12.42
N LYS A 64 2.76 6.62 -12.05
CA LYS A 64 2.44 6.84 -10.64
C LYS A 64 1.49 5.76 -10.16
N LEU A 65 1.65 5.39 -8.91
CA LEU A 65 0.75 4.43 -8.30
C LEU A 65 -0.63 5.04 -8.14
N SER A 66 -1.63 4.23 -8.40
CA SER A 66 -3.03 4.62 -8.26
C SER A 66 -3.79 3.37 -7.84
N LYS A 67 -5.03 3.54 -7.39
CA LYS A 67 -5.83 2.39 -7.00
C LYS A 67 -5.99 1.38 -8.14
N PRO A 68 -6.33 1.81 -9.37
CA PRO A 68 -6.41 0.84 -10.46
C PRO A 68 -5.10 0.12 -10.73
N LEU A 69 -3.98 0.84 -10.65
CA LEU A 69 -2.68 0.22 -10.90
C LEU A 69 -2.36 -0.80 -9.82
N ILE A 70 -2.65 -0.46 -8.56
CA ILE A 70 -2.43 -1.38 -7.44
C ILE A 70 -3.28 -2.64 -7.60
N LYS A 71 -4.53 -2.47 -7.99
CA LYS A 71 -5.39 -3.63 -8.24
C LYS A 71 -4.82 -4.53 -9.31
N SER A 72 -4.34 -3.94 -10.40
CA SER A 72 -3.73 -4.73 -11.48
C SER A 72 -2.50 -5.47 -11.01
N ALA A 73 -1.62 -4.76 -10.30
CA ALA A 73 -0.35 -5.34 -9.87
C ALA A 73 -0.55 -6.49 -8.89
N LEU A 74 -1.52 -6.35 -7.98
CA LEU A 74 -1.75 -7.34 -6.94
C LEU A 74 -2.82 -8.35 -7.29
N GLY A 75 -3.40 -8.24 -8.48
CA GLY A 75 -4.44 -9.17 -8.90
C GLY A 75 -5.76 -8.95 -8.19
N TRP A 76 -6.01 -7.76 -7.70
CA TRP A 76 -7.26 -7.43 -7.01
C TRP A 76 -8.29 -6.94 -8.02
N GLU A 77 -9.52 -7.21 -7.69
CA GLU A 77 -10.64 -6.69 -8.47
C GLU A 77 -11.02 -5.27 -7.99
#